data_64f6cc30598dab59b5e7f863aaeb9cc3
#
_entry.id   64f6cc30598dab59b5e7f863aaeb9cc3
#
_cell.length_a   1.000
_cell.length_b   1.000
_cell.length_c   1.000
_cell.angle_alpha   90.00
_cell.angle_beta   90.00
_cell.angle_gamma   90.00
#
_symmetry.space_group_name_H-M   'P 1'
#
loop_
_entity.id
_entity.type
_entity.pdbx_description
1 polymer ?
#
loop_
_entity_poly.entity_id
_entity_poly.type
_entity_poly.pdbx_seq_one_letter_code
_entity_poly.pdbx_strand_id
1 'polypeptide(L)'
;PAGNSKLKAVIAKCKAANMPNDTINNAIKKASTSNENYEEIVYEGYGPNGVAVIVEASTDNKNRTAADVRHVFDKAGGNLGTTGCVSYMFNKKGVIVIERASTEMSEDDVMMLALDAGAEDFSADEEVYEITTEPSDFTQVSEKLEEAGLEFLEAGVQMVPTTTVQLDEKGVEKMERLIE
;
A
#
# COMPACT_ATOMS: atom_id res chain seq x y z
N PRO A 1 17.16 -13.40 8.55
CA PRO A 1 17.43 -12.72 9.81
C PRO A 1 16.18 -12.61 10.66
N ALA A 2 16.19 -13.30 11.81
CA ALA A 2 15.00 -13.51 12.64
C ALA A 2 14.43 -12.22 13.28
N GLY A 3 15.16 -11.11 13.24
CA GLY A 3 14.77 -9.84 13.87
C GLY A 3 14.20 -8.76 12.93
N ASN A 4 14.04 -9.04 11.63
CA ASN A 4 13.55 -8.04 10.69
C ASN A 4 12.03 -8.21 10.48
N SER A 5 11.23 -7.41 11.17
CA SER A 5 9.75 -7.46 11.08
C SER A 5 9.23 -7.06 9.70
N LYS A 6 9.83 -6.06 9.04
CA LYS A 6 9.49 -5.66 7.67
C LYS A 6 9.69 -6.83 6.69
N LEU A 7 10.81 -7.54 6.79
CA LEU A 7 11.09 -8.69 5.95
C LEU A 7 10.10 -9.83 6.19
N LYS A 8 9.71 -10.08 7.44
CA LYS A 8 8.69 -11.08 7.77
C LYS A 8 7.35 -10.76 7.12
N ALA A 9 6.91 -9.51 7.19
CA ALA A 9 5.66 -9.06 6.57
C ALA A 9 5.68 -9.24 5.04
N VAL A 10 6.80 -8.89 4.38
CA VAL A 10 6.95 -9.09 2.93
C VAL A 10 6.97 -10.57 2.57
N ILE A 11 7.64 -11.43 3.35
CA ILE A 11 7.62 -12.89 3.14
C ILE A 11 6.20 -13.44 3.26
N ALA A 12 5.42 -12.97 4.23
CA ALA A 12 4.02 -13.37 4.38
C ALA A 12 3.20 -12.98 3.14
N LYS A 13 3.33 -11.75 2.64
CA LYS A 13 2.69 -11.31 1.38
C LYS A 13 3.11 -12.16 0.18
N CYS A 14 4.39 -12.47 0.04
CA CYS A 14 4.88 -13.35 -1.04
C CYS A 14 4.25 -14.75 -0.98
N LYS A 15 4.12 -15.31 0.23
CA LYS A 15 3.47 -16.62 0.43
C LYS A 15 1.98 -16.58 0.12
N ALA A 16 1.28 -15.53 0.55
CA ALA A 16 -0.14 -15.32 0.24
C ALA A 16 -0.36 -15.20 -1.28
N ALA A 17 0.59 -14.61 -2.02
CA ALA A 17 0.60 -14.55 -3.47
C ALA A 17 1.12 -15.85 -4.15
N ASN A 18 1.21 -16.96 -3.42
CA ASN A 18 1.71 -18.25 -3.92
C ASN A 18 3.11 -18.22 -4.52
N MET A 19 3.98 -17.30 -4.08
CA MET A 19 5.36 -17.26 -4.54
C MET A 19 6.16 -18.46 -4.00
N PRO A 20 6.87 -19.22 -4.85
CA PRO A 20 7.68 -20.37 -4.41
C PRO A 20 8.73 -19.96 -3.36
N ASN A 21 8.89 -20.78 -2.33
CA ASN A 21 9.87 -20.53 -1.26
C ASN A 21 11.31 -20.37 -1.79
N ASP A 22 11.69 -21.09 -2.85
CA ASP A 22 13.01 -20.98 -3.47
C ASP A 22 13.21 -19.59 -4.09
N THR A 23 12.18 -19.03 -4.71
CA THR A 23 12.23 -17.67 -5.28
C THR A 23 12.42 -16.63 -4.16
N ILE A 24 11.67 -16.75 -3.05
CA ILE A 24 11.80 -15.89 -1.87
C ILE A 24 13.22 -15.99 -1.29
N ASN A 25 13.71 -17.20 -1.05
CA ASN A 25 15.04 -17.43 -0.48
C ASN A 25 16.15 -16.92 -1.37
N ASN A 26 16.05 -17.12 -2.68
CA ASN A 26 17.03 -16.62 -3.66
C ASN A 26 17.07 -15.10 -3.70
N ALA A 27 15.91 -14.42 -3.62
CA ALA A 27 15.84 -12.97 -3.55
C ALA A 27 16.51 -12.45 -2.26
N ILE A 28 16.23 -13.06 -1.11
CA ILE A 28 16.86 -12.70 0.18
C ILE A 28 18.38 -12.92 0.11
N LYS A 29 18.82 -14.04 -0.44
CA LYS A 29 20.24 -14.36 -0.56
C LYS A 29 20.96 -13.37 -1.50
N LYS A 30 20.36 -13.03 -2.64
CA LYS A 30 20.88 -12.02 -3.57
C LYS A 30 21.03 -10.67 -2.89
N ALA A 31 20.00 -10.21 -2.16
CA ALA A 31 20.03 -8.94 -1.43
C ALA A 31 21.08 -8.94 -0.30
N SER A 32 21.28 -10.06 0.40
CA SER A 32 22.28 -10.16 1.48
C SER A 32 23.74 -10.20 0.98
N THR A 33 23.97 -10.51 -0.28
CA THR A 33 25.30 -10.52 -0.92
C THR A 33 25.57 -9.28 -1.77
N SER A 34 24.55 -8.44 -2.00
CA SER A 34 24.69 -7.16 -2.68
C SER A 34 25.28 -6.12 -1.74
N ASN A 35 26.28 -5.38 -2.22
CA ASN A 35 26.84 -4.21 -1.54
C ASN A 35 26.10 -2.91 -1.89
N GLU A 36 24.93 -3.01 -2.52
CA GLU A 36 24.11 -1.87 -2.90
C GLU A 36 23.41 -1.31 -1.66
N ASN A 37 23.68 -0.05 -1.36
CA ASN A 37 22.97 0.70 -0.33
C ASN A 37 21.70 1.29 -0.96
N TYR A 38 20.56 0.73 -0.63
CA TYR A 38 19.27 1.30 -1.01
C TYR A 38 18.84 2.37 -0.01
N GLU A 39 18.37 3.48 -0.53
CA GLU A 39 17.77 4.57 0.24
C GLU A 39 16.29 4.70 -0.12
N GLU A 40 15.45 4.89 0.90
CA GLU A 40 14.04 5.18 0.70
C GLU A 40 13.87 6.67 0.38
N ILE A 41 13.13 6.97 -0.67
CA ILE A 41 12.79 8.33 -1.12
C ILE A 41 11.31 8.42 -1.38
N VAL A 42 10.72 9.55 -1.01
CA VAL A 42 9.34 9.89 -1.33
C VAL A 42 9.33 11.03 -2.34
N TYR A 43 8.62 10.82 -3.43
CA TYR A 43 8.33 11.85 -4.43
C TYR A 43 6.87 12.25 -4.32
N GLU A 44 6.61 13.53 -4.52
CA GLU A 44 5.28 14.11 -4.46
C GLU A 44 5.01 14.93 -5.71
N GLY A 45 3.81 14.83 -6.22
CA GLY A 45 3.44 15.57 -7.42
C GLY A 45 1.96 15.48 -7.72
N TYR A 46 1.62 16.06 -8.86
CA TYR A 46 0.27 16.00 -9.41
C TYR A 46 0.28 15.21 -10.71
N GLY A 47 -0.56 14.20 -10.78
CA GLY A 47 -0.89 13.50 -12.00
C GLY A 47 -1.86 14.31 -12.88
N PRO A 48 -2.37 13.71 -13.96
CA PRO A 48 -3.38 14.32 -14.83
C PRO A 48 -4.57 14.86 -14.05
N ASN A 49 -5.10 15.99 -14.48
CA ASN A 49 -6.29 16.63 -13.89
C ASN A 49 -6.15 17.01 -12.40
N GLY A 50 -4.92 17.19 -11.93
CA GLY A 50 -4.65 17.62 -10.55
C GLY A 50 -4.79 16.54 -9.48
N VAL A 51 -4.72 15.27 -9.86
CA VAL A 51 -4.69 14.16 -8.89
C VAL A 51 -3.39 14.21 -8.09
N ALA A 52 -3.49 14.30 -6.77
CA ALA A 52 -2.33 14.23 -5.89
C ALA A 52 -1.74 12.81 -5.89
N VAL A 53 -0.43 12.72 -6.05
CA VAL A 53 0.29 11.43 -6.13
C VAL A 53 1.50 11.46 -5.21
N ILE A 54 1.63 10.43 -4.38
CA ILE A 54 2.83 10.13 -3.59
C ILE A 54 3.46 8.87 -4.16
N VAL A 55 4.77 8.90 -4.40
CA VAL A 55 5.55 7.75 -4.86
C VAL A 55 6.62 7.43 -3.83
N GLU A 56 6.51 6.29 -3.20
CA GLU A 56 7.54 5.74 -2.32
C GLU A 56 8.48 4.87 -3.15
N ALA A 57 9.75 5.17 -3.16
CA ALA A 57 10.76 4.46 -3.94
C ALA A 57 11.94 4.03 -3.08
N SER A 58 12.48 2.86 -3.38
CA SER A 58 13.75 2.39 -2.83
C SER A 58 14.78 2.34 -3.97
N THR A 59 15.89 3.06 -3.83
CA THR A 59 16.86 3.22 -4.91
C THR A 59 18.30 3.21 -4.43
N ASP A 60 19.18 2.71 -5.28
CA ASP A 60 20.63 2.81 -5.17
C ASP A 60 21.18 4.11 -5.81
N ASN A 61 20.35 4.84 -6.58
CA ASN A 61 20.75 6.06 -7.30
C ASN A 61 19.61 7.10 -7.36
N LYS A 62 19.63 8.04 -6.41
CA LYS A 62 18.63 9.10 -6.29
C LYS A 62 18.46 9.95 -7.55
N ASN A 63 19.57 10.27 -8.23
CA ASN A 63 19.53 11.15 -9.40
C ASN A 63 18.86 10.48 -10.59
N ARG A 64 19.16 9.19 -10.82
CA ARG A 64 18.51 8.39 -11.86
C ARG A 64 17.02 8.28 -11.58
N THR A 65 16.64 7.85 -10.37
CA THR A 65 15.25 7.67 -9.99
C THR A 65 14.45 8.96 -10.05
N ALA A 66 15.03 10.09 -9.61
CA ALA A 66 14.37 11.39 -9.71
C ALA A 66 14.10 11.80 -11.17
N ALA A 67 15.04 11.51 -12.08
CA ALA A 67 14.87 11.79 -13.50
C ALA A 67 13.79 10.89 -14.11
N ASP A 68 13.78 9.61 -13.76
CA ASP A 68 12.80 8.64 -14.26
C ASP A 68 11.39 8.99 -13.77
N VAL A 69 11.21 9.25 -12.48
CA VAL A 69 9.92 9.65 -11.90
C VAL A 69 9.41 10.95 -12.54
N ARG A 70 10.28 11.95 -12.70
CA ARG A 70 9.89 13.20 -13.38
C ARG A 70 9.43 12.95 -14.80
N HIS A 71 10.17 12.12 -15.54
CA HIS A 71 9.82 11.79 -16.92
C HIS A 71 8.43 11.10 -17.01
N VAL A 72 8.13 10.20 -16.09
CA VAL A 72 6.83 9.50 -16.05
C VAL A 72 5.69 10.49 -15.77
N PHE A 73 5.87 11.39 -14.79
CA PHE A 73 4.87 12.43 -14.51
C PHE A 73 4.64 13.34 -15.74
N ASP A 74 5.70 13.85 -16.35
CA ASP A 74 5.64 14.73 -17.52
C ASP A 74 4.95 14.04 -18.70
N LYS A 75 5.29 12.77 -18.96
CA LYS A 75 4.70 11.97 -20.04
C LYS A 75 3.20 11.72 -19.85
N ALA A 76 2.74 11.57 -18.62
CA ALA A 76 1.34 11.41 -18.29
C ALA A 76 0.55 12.73 -18.29
N GLY A 77 1.22 13.87 -18.44
CA GLY A 77 0.61 15.20 -18.40
C GLY A 77 0.40 15.75 -16.99
N GLY A 78 1.15 15.21 -16.03
CA GLY A 78 1.27 15.71 -14.67
C GLY A 78 2.56 16.50 -14.46
N ASN A 79 2.93 16.72 -13.22
CA ASN A 79 4.21 17.32 -12.86
C ASN A 79 4.68 16.85 -11.50
N LEU A 80 5.97 16.60 -11.39
CA LEU A 80 6.63 16.32 -10.12
C LEU A 80 6.82 17.63 -9.35
N GLY A 81 6.36 17.66 -8.10
CA GLY A 81 6.46 18.82 -7.21
C GLY A 81 7.64 18.73 -6.23
N THR A 82 7.60 19.59 -5.24
CA THR A 82 8.54 19.58 -4.12
C THR A 82 7.97 18.77 -2.97
N THR A 83 8.83 18.27 -2.09
CA THR A 83 8.42 17.56 -0.87
C THR A 83 7.44 18.40 -0.06
N GLY A 84 6.35 17.80 0.39
CA GLY A 84 5.29 18.45 1.14
C GLY A 84 4.19 19.08 0.28
N CYS A 85 4.26 19.00 -1.06
CA CYS A 85 3.26 19.64 -1.92
C CYS A 85 1.90 18.93 -1.92
N VAL A 86 1.84 17.62 -1.63
CA VAL A 86 0.61 16.84 -1.58
C VAL A 86 0.45 15.98 -0.32
N SER A 87 1.51 15.72 0.44
CA SER A 87 1.49 14.82 1.60
C SER A 87 0.49 15.23 2.68
N TYR A 88 0.18 16.53 2.80
CA TYR A 88 -0.85 17.03 3.74
C TYR A 88 -2.28 16.55 3.41
N MET A 89 -2.51 16.07 2.19
CA MET A 89 -3.79 15.52 1.75
C MET A 89 -3.94 14.03 2.04
N PHE A 90 -2.94 13.41 2.67
CA PHE A 90 -2.94 11.99 2.99
C PHE A 90 -2.68 11.77 4.47
N ASN A 91 -3.31 10.73 5.02
CA ASN A 91 -3.01 10.21 6.34
C ASN A 91 -2.39 8.83 6.23
N LYS A 92 -1.36 8.58 7.01
CA LYS A 92 -0.78 7.23 7.09
C LYS A 92 -1.68 6.38 7.98
N LYS A 93 -2.25 5.31 7.43
CA LYS A 93 -3.18 4.40 8.11
C LYS A 93 -2.84 2.94 7.83
N GLY A 94 -3.19 2.05 8.75
CA GLY A 94 -3.30 0.63 8.45
C GLY A 94 -4.61 0.39 7.69
N VAL A 95 -4.56 -0.34 6.60
CA VAL A 95 -5.73 -0.72 5.81
C VAL A 95 -5.75 -2.23 5.62
N ILE A 96 -6.89 -2.85 5.88
CA ILE A 96 -7.14 -4.27 5.68
C ILE A 96 -8.38 -4.40 4.83
N VAL A 97 -8.27 -5.07 3.70
CA VAL A 97 -9.38 -5.33 2.78
C VAL A 97 -9.69 -6.82 2.79
N ILE A 98 -10.95 -7.16 3.00
CA ILE A 98 -11.45 -8.53 3.07
C ILE A 98 -12.53 -8.67 2.00
N GLU A 99 -12.40 -9.66 1.13
CA GLU A 99 -13.45 -9.98 0.17
C GLU A 99 -14.67 -10.59 0.89
N ARG A 100 -15.87 -10.03 0.68
CA ARG A 100 -17.10 -10.53 1.33
C ARG A 100 -17.38 -11.99 1.03
N ALA A 101 -17.07 -12.42 -0.18
CA ALA A 101 -17.24 -13.80 -0.61
C ALA A 101 -16.26 -14.80 0.04
N SER A 102 -15.18 -14.31 0.67
CA SER A 102 -14.19 -15.16 1.34
C SER A 102 -14.56 -15.57 2.77
N THR A 103 -15.62 -15.01 3.34
CA THR A 103 -16.05 -15.30 4.71
C THR A 103 -17.54 -15.59 4.80
N GLU A 104 -17.91 -16.48 5.71
CA GLU A 104 -19.31 -16.75 6.07
C GLU A 104 -19.82 -15.86 7.22
N MET A 105 -18.93 -15.04 7.81
CA MET A 105 -19.31 -14.09 8.86
C MET A 105 -20.23 -13.01 8.31
N SER A 106 -21.21 -12.60 9.10
CA SER A 106 -22.05 -11.45 8.74
C SER A 106 -21.24 -10.14 8.79
N GLU A 107 -21.72 -9.13 8.09
CA GLU A 107 -21.13 -7.79 8.11
C GLU A 107 -21.03 -7.23 9.55
N ASP A 108 -22.08 -7.40 10.35
CA ASP A 108 -22.13 -6.98 11.75
C ASP A 108 -21.07 -7.72 12.59
N ASP A 109 -20.85 -9.02 12.37
CA ASP A 109 -19.85 -9.79 13.10
C ASP A 109 -18.43 -9.36 12.74
N VAL A 110 -18.15 -9.13 11.45
CA VAL A 110 -16.84 -8.64 11.00
C VAL A 110 -16.58 -7.25 11.55
N MET A 111 -17.58 -6.36 11.52
CA MET A 111 -17.47 -5.01 12.07
C MET A 111 -17.19 -5.04 13.58
N MET A 112 -17.95 -5.81 14.34
CA MET A 112 -17.73 -5.95 15.79
C MET A 112 -16.37 -6.50 16.11
N LEU A 113 -15.93 -7.54 15.40
CA LEU A 113 -14.60 -8.13 15.56
C LEU A 113 -13.48 -7.13 15.26
N ALA A 114 -13.61 -6.34 14.19
CA ALA A 114 -12.64 -5.34 13.81
C ALA A 114 -12.52 -4.23 14.89
N LEU A 115 -13.65 -3.70 15.35
CA LEU A 115 -13.68 -2.65 16.38
C LEU A 115 -13.15 -3.19 17.72
N ASP A 116 -13.51 -4.39 18.14
CA ASP A 116 -12.98 -5.03 19.36
C ASP A 116 -11.48 -5.35 19.24
N ALA A 117 -10.98 -5.59 18.04
CA ALA A 117 -9.55 -5.75 17.77
C ALA A 117 -8.77 -4.43 17.93
N GLY A 118 -9.42 -3.29 17.80
CA GLY A 118 -8.83 -1.96 17.89
C GLY A 118 -8.82 -1.19 16.57
N ALA A 119 -9.67 -1.54 15.60
CA ALA A 119 -9.84 -0.76 14.38
C ALA A 119 -10.43 0.63 14.68
N GLU A 120 -10.00 1.61 13.91
CA GLU A 120 -10.49 2.99 13.99
C GLU A 120 -11.81 3.15 13.24
N ASP A 121 -11.92 2.51 12.09
CA ASP A 121 -13.09 2.60 11.23
C ASP A 121 -13.33 1.28 10.46
N PHE A 122 -14.57 1.11 10.04
CA PHE A 122 -15.03 -0.01 9.23
C PHE A 122 -15.97 0.49 8.16
N SER A 123 -15.72 0.12 6.93
CA SER A 123 -16.65 0.35 5.82
C SER A 123 -16.93 -0.93 5.04
N ALA A 124 -18.08 -0.98 4.42
CA ALA A 124 -18.51 -2.13 3.61
C ALA A 124 -19.13 -1.63 2.30
N ASP A 125 -18.73 -2.23 1.20
CA ASP A 125 -19.39 -2.07 -0.08
C ASP A 125 -19.99 -3.43 -0.55
N GLU A 126 -20.34 -3.55 -1.81
CA GLU A 126 -20.95 -4.77 -2.34
C GLU A 126 -19.97 -5.96 -2.41
N GLU A 127 -18.68 -5.71 -2.53
CA GLU A 127 -17.65 -6.71 -2.78
C GLU A 127 -16.69 -6.93 -1.62
N VAL A 128 -16.37 -5.86 -0.86
CA VAL A 128 -15.35 -5.91 0.18
C VAL A 128 -15.77 -5.26 1.48
N TYR A 129 -15.10 -5.66 2.55
CA TYR A 129 -14.99 -4.93 3.81
C TYR A 129 -13.64 -4.23 3.84
N GLU A 130 -13.63 -2.95 4.20
CA GLU A 130 -12.41 -2.19 4.42
C GLU A 130 -12.32 -1.79 5.90
N ILE A 131 -11.21 -2.13 6.54
CA ILE A 131 -10.94 -1.87 7.94
C ILE A 131 -9.74 -0.93 8.02
N THR A 132 -9.92 0.19 8.69
CA THR A 132 -8.88 1.20 8.87
C THR A 132 -8.40 1.21 10.32
N THR A 133 -7.10 1.33 10.51
CA THR A 133 -6.46 1.39 11.84
C THR A 133 -5.47 2.55 11.92
N GLU A 134 -5.11 2.96 13.13
CA GLU A 134 -3.86 3.69 13.32
C GLU A 134 -2.68 2.79 12.92
N PRO A 135 -1.57 3.36 12.39
CA PRO A 135 -0.41 2.56 11.97
C PRO A 135 0.19 1.69 13.08
N SER A 136 0.12 2.17 14.34
CA SER A 136 0.61 1.44 15.52
C SER A 136 -0.21 0.20 15.83
N ASP A 137 -1.50 0.21 15.53
CA ASP A 137 -2.45 -0.81 15.92
C ASP A 137 -2.66 -1.86 14.81
N PHE A 138 -2.15 -1.57 13.60
CA PHE A 138 -2.30 -2.41 12.41
C PHE A 138 -1.93 -3.87 12.65
N THR A 139 -0.77 -4.12 13.28
CA THR A 139 -0.29 -5.49 13.53
C THR A 139 -1.22 -6.24 14.48
N GLN A 140 -1.64 -5.60 15.57
CA GLN A 140 -2.56 -6.21 16.55
C GLN A 140 -3.91 -6.53 15.92
N VAL A 141 -4.46 -5.61 15.13
CA VAL A 141 -5.76 -5.79 14.47
C VAL A 141 -5.67 -6.90 13.44
N SER A 142 -4.66 -6.88 12.57
CA SER A 142 -4.50 -7.93 11.55
C SER A 142 -4.32 -9.33 12.15
N GLU A 143 -3.51 -9.46 13.21
CA GLU A 143 -3.33 -10.75 13.89
C GLU A 143 -4.65 -11.30 14.46
N LYS A 144 -5.46 -10.46 15.11
CA LYS A 144 -6.77 -10.89 15.67
C LYS A 144 -7.78 -11.29 14.59
N LEU A 145 -7.78 -10.59 13.46
CA LEU A 145 -8.66 -10.92 12.34
C LEU A 145 -8.23 -12.23 11.66
N GLU A 146 -6.93 -12.47 11.50
CA GLU A 146 -6.38 -13.73 11.00
C GLU A 146 -6.69 -14.91 11.95
N GLU A 147 -6.55 -14.72 13.27
CA GLU A 147 -6.90 -15.72 14.28
C GLU A 147 -8.39 -16.10 14.24
N ALA A 148 -9.24 -15.17 13.85
CA ALA A 148 -10.67 -15.42 13.62
C ALA A 148 -10.98 -16.12 12.30
N GLY A 149 -9.96 -16.38 11.46
CA GLY A 149 -10.08 -17.09 10.19
C GLY A 149 -10.42 -16.20 8.99
N LEU A 150 -10.26 -14.87 9.11
CA LEU A 150 -10.46 -13.97 7.99
C LEU A 150 -9.22 -13.93 7.08
N GLU A 151 -9.44 -14.04 5.78
CA GLU A 151 -8.42 -13.92 4.76
C GLU A 151 -8.43 -12.51 4.17
N PHE A 152 -7.23 -11.92 3.98
CA PHE A 152 -7.10 -10.57 3.48
C PHE A 152 -6.82 -10.56 1.98
N LEU A 153 -7.59 -9.79 1.23
CA LEU A 153 -7.29 -9.44 -0.14
C LEU A 153 -6.07 -8.50 -0.19
N GLU A 154 -6.05 -7.53 0.73
CA GLU A 154 -4.95 -6.59 0.91
C GLU A 154 -4.81 -6.25 2.39
N ALA A 155 -3.57 -6.09 2.87
CA ALA A 155 -3.28 -5.62 4.22
C ALA A 155 -1.94 -4.89 4.26
N GLY A 156 -1.91 -3.69 4.84
CA GLY A 156 -0.68 -2.92 4.98
C GLY A 156 -0.90 -1.53 5.52
N VAL A 157 0.19 -0.91 5.93
CA VAL A 157 0.19 0.51 6.27
C VAL A 157 0.45 1.30 5.00
N GLN A 158 -0.44 2.24 4.68
CA GLN A 158 -0.40 3.03 3.44
C GLN A 158 -0.87 4.46 3.64
N MET A 159 -0.66 5.30 2.63
CA MET A 159 -1.11 6.68 2.62
C MET A 159 -2.54 6.74 2.09
N VAL A 160 -3.48 7.10 2.95
CA VAL A 160 -4.90 7.18 2.62
C VAL A 160 -5.28 8.64 2.34
N PRO A 161 -5.87 8.95 1.19
CA PRO A 161 -6.27 10.31 0.85
C PRO A 161 -7.43 10.79 1.75
N THR A 162 -7.40 12.06 2.13
CA THR A 162 -8.50 12.70 2.88
C THR A 162 -9.61 13.22 1.96
N THR A 163 -9.30 13.40 0.69
CA THR A 163 -10.24 13.86 -0.35
C THR A 163 -9.95 13.15 -1.66
N THR A 164 -10.97 13.03 -2.50
CA THR A 164 -10.85 12.44 -3.82
C THR A 164 -11.28 13.42 -4.90
N VAL A 165 -10.82 13.22 -6.13
CA VAL A 165 -11.26 13.94 -7.32
C VAL A 165 -11.87 12.97 -8.30
N GLN A 166 -12.94 13.41 -8.99
CA GLN A 166 -13.52 12.63 -10.08
C GLN A 166 -12.78 12.93 -11.38
N LEU A 167 -12.45 11.90 -12.13
CA LEU A 167 -11.84 11.98 -13.44
C LEU A 167 -12.85 11.62 -14.52
N ASP A 168 -12.72 12.27 -15.70
CA ASP A 168 -13.34 11.80 -16.91
C ASP A 168 -12.59 10.58 -17.49
N GLU A 169 -13.15 9.91 -18.50
CA GLU A 169 -12.54 8.72 -19.12
C GLU A 169 -11.09 8.95 -19.58
N LYS A 170 -10.80 10.14 -20.14
CA LYS A 170 -9.44 10.49 -20.57
C LYS A 170 -8.50 10.72 -19.39
N GLY A 171 -8.99 11.25 -18.28
CA GLY A 171 -8.25 11.42 -17.05
C GLY A 171 -7.89 10.07 -16.44
N VAL A 172 -8.82 9.12 -16.41
CA VAL A 172 -8.61 7.76 -15.96
C VAL A 172 -7.51 7.08 -16.79
N GLU A 173 -7.64 7.07 -18.13
CA GLU A 173 -6.65 6.47 -19.04
C GLU A 173 -5.23 7.03 -18.82
N LYS A 174 -5.11 8.34 -18.59
CA LYS A 174 -3.81 8.96 -18.31
C LYS A 174 -3.26 8.61 -16.93
N MET A 175 -4.13 8.48 -15.91
CA MET A 175 -3.70 8.04 -14.59
C MET A 175 -3.25 6.58 -14.58
N GLU A 176 -3.96 5.70 -15.26
CA GLU A 176 -3.54 4.31 -15.43
C GLU A 176 -2.14 4.21 -16.03
N ARG A 177 -1.85 4.98 -17.07
CA ARG A 177 -0.49 5.05 -17.66
C ARG A 177 0.58 5.65 -16.75
N LEU A 178 0.18 6.44 -15.75
CA LEU A 178 1.11 6.98 -14.75
C LEU A 178 1.45 5.91 -13.70
N ILE A 179 0.51 5.04 -13.38
CA ILE A 179 0.64 4.00 -12.35
C ILE A 179 1.35 2.75 -12.89
N GLU A 180 1.21 2.44 -14.20
CA GLU A 180 1.93 1.35 -14.87
C GLU A 180 3.45 1.62 -15.00
#